data_1b21731d210d9633c6cebe771b3e854f
#
_entry.id   1b21731d210d9633c6cebe771b3e854f
#
_cell.length_a   1.000
_cell.length_b   1.000
_cell.length_c   1.000
_cell.angle_alpha   90.00
_cell.angle_beta   90.00
_cell.angle_gamma   90.00
#
_symmetry.space_group_name_H-M   'P 1'
#
loop_
_entity.id
_entity.type
_entity.pdbx_description
1 polymer ?
#
loop_
_entity_poly.entity_id
_entity_poly.type
_entity_poly.pdbx_seq_one_letter_code
_entity_poly.pdbx_strand_id
1 'polypeptide(L)'
;MLTANILTTMGTQRLIFTDLDGSLLDHNTYSHKPAVSLLETLNQVGIPVILTSSKTLAEIVPLRETISNSHPFIVENGAGIYVPMNYFSYLPSSWTENEEFMLYSKSPSREVILEIIDTCSQQFKMEYQTFYHLFEREGSDGISRVTGLLAHQSESANKREFSETIIWLSTDSRKQEFIETLNSKGLSVEQGGRFLSVTGHASKGRALKYLTNIFKQQHDVNLCETLAIGDAANDKSMLEIADTALIIRSRHHMPPKLKRTDGISISKEIGPKRWVSGVTSWLQNF
;
A
#
# COMPACT_ATOMS: atom_id res chain seq x y z
N MET A 1 -2.55 -13.95 -28.13
CA MET A 1 -2.00 -12.91 -29.04
C MET A 1 -1.46 -11.66 -28.32
N LEU A 2 -1.39 -11.64 -26.99
CA LEU A 2 -0.79 -10.53 -26.19
C LEU A 2 0.74 -10.62 -26.09
N THR A 3 1.33 -11.78 -26.28
CA THR A 3 2.76 -12.06 -26.05
C THR A 3 3.72 -11.47 -27.10
N ALA A 4 3.25 -11.06 -28.25
CA ALA A 4 4.13 -10.61 -29.35
C ALA A 4 4.54 -9.12 -29.29
N ASN A 5 3.83 -8.27 -28.55
CA ASN A 5 4.07 -6.82 -28.51
C ASN A 5 4.57 -6.27 -27.17
N ILE A 6 4.87 -7.12 -26.18
CA ILE A 6 5.37 -6.69 -24.85
C ILE A 6 6.92 -6.77 -24.81
N LEU A 7 7.58 -6.68 -25.95
CA LEU A 7 9.04 -6.61 -25.97
C LEU A 7 9.46 -5.31 -25.28
N THR A 8 10.08 -5.46 -24.12
CA THR A 8 10.86 -4.41 -23.47
C THR A 8 11.72 -3.71 -24.52
N THR A 9 11.45 -2.45 -24.77
CA THR A 9 12.40 -1.59 -25.48
C THR A 9 13.71 -1.70 -24.71
N MET A 10 14.79 -2.09 -25.41
CA MET A 10 16.11 -2.25 -24.79
C MET A 10 16.42 -1.01 -23.92
N GLY A 11 16.59 -1.22 -22.61
CA GLY A 11 16.99 -0.18 -21.66
C GLY A 11 15.88 0.48 -20.82
N THR A 12 14.61 0.05 -20.92
CA THR A 12 13.54 0.59 -20.05
C THR A 12 12.95 -0.51 -19.17
N GLN A 13 13.06 -0.36 -17.86
CA GLN A 13 12.40 -1.22 -16.87
C GLN A 13 10.97 -0.72 -16.63
N ARG A 14 9.98 -1.62 -16.62
CA ARG A 14 8.58 -1.30 -16.27
C ARG A 14 8.23 -1.84 -14.88
N LEU A 15 7.54 -1.04 -14.08
CA LEU A 15 7.11 -1.40 -12.72
C LEU A 15 5.64 -1.02 -12.52
N ILE A 16 4.88 -1.94 -11.94
CA ILE A 16 3.48 -1.69 -11.56
C ILE A 16 3.38 -1.65 -10.04
N PHE A 17 2.98 -0.52 -9.47
CA PHE A 17 2.67 -0.38 -8.06
C PHE A 17 1.16 -0.38 -7.90
N THR A 18 0.62 -1.33 -7.17
CA THR A 18 -0.83 -1.49 -7.04
C THR A 18 -1.29 -1.53 -5.60
N ASP A 19 -2.29 -0.74 -5.28
CA ASP A 19 -3.09 -0.99 -4.09
C ASP A 19 -3.85 -2.31 -4.22
N LEU A 20 -4.34 -2.82 -3.12
CA LEU A 20 -5.01 -4.12 -3.01
C LEU A 20 -6.53 -3.97 -2.96
N ASP A 21 -7.06 -3.46 -1.85
CA ASP A 21 -8.50 -3.48 -1.55
C ASP A 21 -9.27 -2.49 -2.42
N GLY A 22 -10.14 -2.98 -3.29
CA GLY A 22 -10.85 -2.14 -4.27
C GLY A 22 -10.09 -1.92 -5.58
N SER A 23 -8.81 -2.28 -5.64
CA SER A 23 -7.95 -2.19 -6.82
C SER A 23 -7.67 -3.56 -7.42
N LEU A 24 -6.62 -4.26 -6.98
CA LEU A 24 -6.30 -5.63 -7.43
C LEU A 24 -7.28 -6.65 -6.88
N LEU A 25 -7.80 -6.43 -5.67
CA LEU A 25 -8.78 -7.26 -5.01
C LEU A 25 -10.17 -6.61 -5.09
N ASP A 26 -11.19 -7.43 -5.25
CA ASP A 26 -12.57 -6.97 -5.11
C ASP A 26 -12.85 -6.51 -3.68
N HIS A 27 -13.45 -5.35 -3.54
CA HIS A 27 -13.64 -4.70 -2.23
C HIS A 27 -14.47 -5.54 -1.22
N ASN A 28 -15.40 -6.36 -1.70
CA ASN A 28 -16.32 -7.13 -0.84
C ASN A 28 -15.86 -8.57 -0.66
N THR A 29 -15.37 -9.20 -1.73
CA THR A 29 -15.04 -10.63 -1.76
C THR A 29 -13.55 -10.90 -1.62
N TYR A 30 -12.70 -9.87 -1.69
CA TYR A 30 -11.24 -9.97 -1.75
C TYR A 30 -10.73 -10.86 -2.89
N SER A 31 -11.57 -11.11 -3.89
CA SER A 31 -11.23 -11.97 -5.03
C SER A 31 -10.33 -11.22 -6.02
N HIS A 32 -9.21 -11.84 -6.40
CA HIS A 32 -8.32 -11.39 -7.48
C HIS A 32 -8.52 -12.19 -8.78
N LYS A 33 -9.48 -13.13 -8.83
CA LYS A 33 -9.68 -14.07 -9.96
C LYS A 33 -9.60 -13.42 -11.34
N PRO A 34 -10.19 -12.23 -11.61
CA PRO A 34 -10.07 -11.62 -12.92
C PRO A 34 -8.63 -11.25 -13.33
N ALA A 35 -7.72 -11.04 -12.37
CA ALA A 35 -6.36 -10.60 -12.62
C ALA A 35 -5.35 -11.76 -12.80
N VAL A 36 -5.69 -12.99 -12.44
CA VAL A 36 -4.77 -14.16 -12.41
C VAL A 36 -3.97 -14.30 -13.70
N SER A 37 -4.66 -14.43 -14.84
CA SER A 37 -4.01 -14.64 -16.13
C SER A 37 -3.06 -13.49 -16.53
N LEU A 38 -3.41 -12.23 -16.18
CA LEU A 38 -2.55 -11.09 -16.47
C LEU A 38 -1.34 -11.04 -15.52
N LEU A 39 -1.52 -11.38 -14.23
CA LEU A 39 -0.41 -11.49 -13.28
C LEU A 39 0.61 -12.54 -13.72
N GLU A 40 0.15 -13.70 -14.18
CA GLU A 40 1.01 -14.75 -14.75
C GLU A 40 1.77 -14.24 -15.99
N THR A 41 1.08 -13.54 -16.89
CA THR A 41 1.70 -12.95 -18.08
C THR A 41 2.76 -11.91 -17.70
N LEU A 42 2.47 -11.01 -16.78
CA LEU A 42 3.41 -9.98 -16.30
C LEU A 42 4.67 -10.61 -15.70
N ASN A 43 4.49 -11.67 -14.90
CA ASN A 43 5.61 -12.41 -14.32
C ASN A 43 6.48 -13.07 -15.42
N GLN A 44 5.86 -13.69 -16.43
CA GLN A 44 6.58 -14.33 -17.54
C GLN A 44 7.39 -13.34 -18.38
N VAL A 45 6.89 -12.11 -18.56
CA VAL A 45 7.60 -11.07 -19.33
C VAL A 45 8.51 -10.18 -18.46
N GLY A 46 8.64 -10.49 -17.17
CA GLY A 46 9.55 -9.80 -16.26
C GLY A 46 9.12 -8.39 -15.87
N ILE A 47 7.81 -8.11 -15.83
CA ILE A 47 7.25 -6.84 -15.32
C ILE A 47 6.81 -7.03 -13.87
N PRO A 48 7.55 -6.49 -12.89
CA PRO A 48 7.21 -6.63 -11.48
C PRO A 48 5.89 -5.94 -11.12
N VAL A 49 5.03 -6.66 -10.41
CA VAL A 49 3.84 -6.11 -9.76
C VAL A 49 4.12 -5.97 -8.26
N ILE A 50 4.27 -4.74 -7.82
CA ILE A 50 4.64 -4.37 -6.45
C ILE A 50 3.37 -4.05 -5.67
N LEU A 51 2.99 -4.96 -4.77
CA LEU A 51 1.85 -4.76 -3.89
C LEU A 51 2.15 -3.62 -2.93
N THR A 52 1.28 -2.63 -2.84
CA THR A 52 1.49 -1.38 -2.10
C THR A 52 0.25 -1.07 -1.27
N SER A 53 0.25 -1.47 0.02
CA SER A 53 -0.97 -1.52 0.81
C SER A 53 -0.83 -0.90 2.19
N SER A 54 -1.97 -0.63 2.83
CA SER A 54 -2.08 -0.32 4.26
C SER A 54 -1.99 -1.57 5.15
N LYS A 55 -2.00 -2.76 4.54
CA LYS A 55 -1.91 -4.06 5.24
C LYS A 55 -0.52 -4.25 5.85
N THR A 56 -0.48 -5.11 6.88
CA THR A 56 0.74 -5.55 7.56
C THR A 56 1.51 -6.59 6.75
N LEU A 57 2.75 -6.89 7.15
CA LEU A 57 3.53 -8.01 6.62
C LEU A 57 2.73 -9.32 6.73
N ALA A 58 2.16 -9.58 7.90
CA ALA A 58 1.41 -10.80 8.20
C ALA A 58 0.13 -10.98 7.34
N GLU A 59 -0.44 -9.89 6.83
CA GLU A 59 -1.57 -9.94 5.88
C GLU A 59 -1.10 -10.13 4.43
N ILE A 60 0.03 -9.53 4.06
CA ILE A 60 0.50 -9.53 2.66
C ILE A 60 1.19 -10.84 2.29
N VAL A 61 1.97 -11.46 3.17
CA VAL A 61 2.72 -12.69 2.86
C VAL A 61 1.80 -13.81 2.35
N PRO A 62 0.71 -14.20 3.03
CA PRO A 62 -0.19 -15.24 2.53
C PRO A 62 -0.90 -14.86 1.21
N LEU A 63 -1.20 -13.57 1.02
CA LEU A 63 -1.78 -13.10 -0.24
C LEU A 63 -0.78 -13.25 -1.40
N ARG A 64 0.49 -12.88 -1.20
CA ARG A 64 1.55 -13.04 -2.20
C ARG A 64 1.68 -14.49 -2.66
N GLU A 65 1.63 -15.44 -1.73
CA GLU A 65 1.62 -16.88 -2.05
C GLU A 65 0.43 -17.25 -2.92
N THR A 66 -0.77 -16.80 -2.54
CA THR A 66 -2.02 -17.08 -3.26
C THR A 66 -2.01 -16.57 -4.70
N ILE A 67 -1.37 -15.41 -4.96
CA ILE A 67 -1.28 -14.81 -6.29
C ILE A 67 0.07 -15.09 -6.99
N SER A 68 0.90 -15.96 -6.41
CA SER A 68 2.23 -16.30 -6.91
C SER A 68 3.13 -15.07 -7.18
N ASN A 69 3.10 -14.08 -6.27
CA ASN A 69 3.87 -12.85 -6.37
C ASN A 69 5.21 -13.00 -5.64
N SER A 70 6.32 -13.01 -6.39
CA SER A 70 7.69 -13.10 -5.86
C SER A 70 8.44 -11.77 -5.85
N HIS A 71 7.78 -10.67 -6.17
CA HIS A 71 8.39 -9.33 -6.26
C HIS A 71 8.46 -8.62 -4.91
N PRO A 72 9.26 -7.55 -4.79
CA PRO A 72 9.20 -6.63 -3.65
C PRO A 72 7.78 -6.12 -3.39
N PHE A 73 7.51 -5.72 -2.15
CA PHE A 73 6.20 -5.21 -1.76
C PHE A 73 6.33 -4.14 -0.67
N ILE A 74 5.28 -3.36 -0.49
CA ILE A 74 5.21 -2.21 0.38
C ILE A 74 4.04 -2.38 1.33
N VAL A 75 4.30 -2.28 2.63
CA VAL A 75 3.32 -2.46 3.70
C VAL A 75 3.07 -1.15 4.45
N GLU A 76 1.99 -1.14 5.23
CA GLU A 76 1.65 -0.09 6.19
C GLU A 76 1.76 1.33 5.58
N ASN A 77 1.14 1.51 4.39
CA ASN A 77 1.10 2.77 3.64
C ASN A 77 2.49 3.33 3.28
N GLY A 78 3.47 2.46 3.05
CA GLY A 78 4.82 2.87 2.66
C GLY A 78 5.79 2.96 3.83
N ALA A 79 5.39 2.54 5.02
CA ALA A 79 6.24 2.55 6.20
C ALA A 79 7.29 1.43 6.18
N GLY A 80 6.98 0.27 5.59
CA GLY A 80 7.91 -0.82 5.34
C GLY A 80 8.01 -1.19 3.86
N ILE A 81 9.22 -1.40 3.36
CA ILE A 81 9.51 -1.95 2.04
C ILE A 81 10.22 -3.27 2.25
N TYR A 82 9.66 -4.34 1.73
CA TYR A 82 10.19 -5.68 1.83
C TYR A 82 10.63 -6.19 0.46
N VAL A 83 11.82 -6.78 0.42
CA VAL A 83 12.41 -7.37 -0.78
C VAL A 83 12.75 -8.83 -0.46
N PRO A 84 12.31 -9.83 -1.24
CA PRO A 84 12.71 -11.21 -1.02
C PRO A 84 14.23 -11.35 -1.01
N MET A 85 14.75 -12.24 -0.15
CA MET A 85 16.19 -12.52 -0.09
C MET A 85 16.72 -12.88 -1.47
N ASN A 86 17.89 -12.33 -1.81
CA ASN A 86 18.55 -12.52 -3.13
C ASN A 86 17.78 -12.01 -4.37
N TYR A 87 16.72 -11.22 -4.19
CA TYR A 87 16.00 -10.61 -5.32
C TYR A 87 16.87 -9.58 -6.07
N PHE A 88 17.63 -8.79 -5.33
CA PHE A 88 18.63 -7.86 -5.85
C PHE A 88 20.04 -8.36 -5.50
N SER A 89 21.00 -8.13 -6.40
CA SER A 89 22.39 -8.51 -6.18
C SER A 89 23.09 -7.68 -5.09
N TYR A 90 22.59 -6.46 -4.86
CA TYR A 90 23.11 -5.55 -3.84
C TYR A 90 21.99 -4.67 -3.30
N LEU A 91 21.97 -4.44 -2.00
CA LEU A 91 21.15 -3.44 -1.33
C LEU A 91 22.03 -2.56 -0.45
N PRO A 92 21.70 -1.25 -0.30
CA PRO A 92 22.42 -0.37 0.62
C PRO A 92 22.42 -0.88 2.05
N SER A 93 23.43 -0.51 2.85
CA SER A 93 23.58 -0.92 4.26
C SER A 93 22.46 -0.47 5.19
N SER A 94 21.55 0.38 4.70
CA SER A 94 20.33 0.79 5.43
C SER A 94 19.21 -0.24 5.41
N TRP A 95 19.39 -1.35 4.67
CA TRP A 95 18.48 -2.48 4.68
C TRP A 95 18.90 -3.47 5.77
N THR A 96 17.95 -4.10 6.42
CA THR A 96 18.16 -5.10 7.48
C THR A 96 17.47 -6.41 7.11
N GLU A 97 18.01 -7.52 7.57
CA GLU A 97 17.37 -8.82 7.41
C GLU A 97 16.15 -8.92 8.32
N ASN A 98 15.06 -9.44 7.78
CA ASN A 98 13.82 -9.73 8.49
C ASN A 98 13.26 -11.04 7.91
N GLU A 99 13.48 -12.16 8.58
CA GLU A 99 13.09 -13.50 8.16
C GLU A 99 13.53 -13.82 6.71
N GLU A 100 12.59 -13.97 5.79
CA GLU A 100 12.84 -14.29 4.37
C GLU A 100 13.04 -13.04 3.49
N PHE A 101 13.08 -11.86 4.09
CA PHE A 101 13.09 -10.58 3.38
C PHE A 101 14.23 -9.68 3.85
N MET A 102 14.64 -8.80 2.96
CA MET A 102 15.35 -7.57 3.33
C MET A 102 14.31 -6.47 3.56
N LEU A 103 14.44 -5.79 4.68
CA LEU A 103 13.53 -4.72 5.12
C LEU A 103 14.21 -3.36 5.04
N TYR A 104 13.49 -2.38 4.51
CA TYR A 104 13.82 -0.97 4.64
C TYR A 104 12.65 -0.21 5.25
N SER A 105 12.91 0.50 6.34
CA SER A 105 11.98 1.45 6.96
C SER A 105 12.72 2.70 7.44
N LYS A 106 12.08 3.84 7.33
CA LYS A 106 12.42 5.11 8.01
C LYS A 106 11.34 5.56 8.98
N SER A 107 10.29 4.77 9.11
CA SER A 107 9.24 5.04 10.08
C SER A 107 9.72 4.67 11.49
N PRO A 108 9.31 5.36 12.54
CA PRO A 108 9.48 4.88 13.91
C PRO A 108 8.74 3.55 14.09
N SER A 109 9.13 2.78 15.08
CA SER A 109 8.40 1.55 15.42
C SER A 109 6.99 1.87 15.94
N ARG A 110 6.12 0.85 15.96
CA ARG A 110 4.75 0.98 16.47
C ARG A 110 4.73 1.46 17.93
N GLU A 111 5.66 0.99 18.74
CA GLU A 111 5.79 1.37 20.16
C GLU A 111 6.01 2.87 20.30
N VAL A 112 6.94 3.42 19.53
CA VAL A 112 7.22 4.87 19.53
C VAL A 112 6.00 5.67 19.03
N ILE A 113 5.29 5.16 18.02
CA ILE A 113 4.06 5.79 17.54
C ILE A 113 2.99 5.79 18.64
N LEU A 114 2.80 4.68 19.35
CA LEU A 114 1.86 4.56 20.46
C LEU A 114 2.23 5.51 21.60
N GLU A 115 3.51 5.60 21.98
CA GLU A 115 3.97 6.54 23.00
C GLU A 115 3.60 8.00 22.64
N ILE A 116 3.79 8.39 21.36
CA ILE A 116 3.40 9.73 20.90
C ILE A 116 1.89 9.93 20.95
N ILE A 117 1.10 8.93 20.50
CA ILE A 117 -0.37 8.97 20.55
C ILE A 117 -0.84 9.12 22.03
N ASP A 118 -0.23 8.40 22.94
CA ASP A 118 -0.58 8.44 24.36
C ASP A 118 -0.33 9.80 25.01
N THR A 119 0.64 10.58 24.52
CA THR A 119 0.80 11.99 24.97
C THR A 119 -0.42 12.86 24.67
N CYS A 120 -1.28 12.44 23.73
CA CYS A 120 -2.50 13.16 23.35
C CYS A 120 -3.75 12.65 24.11
N SER A 121 -3.62 11.58 24.90
CA SER A 121 -4.75 10.86 25.52
C SER A 121 -5.62 11.71 26.43
N GLN A 122 -5.03 12.70 27.12
CA GLN A 122 -5.79 13.61 27.98
C GLN A 122 -6.61 14.64 27.20
N GLN A 123 -6.04 15.16 26.09
CA GLN A 123 -6.69 16.17 25.24
C GLN A 123 -7.87 15.57 24.47
N PHE A 124 -7.76 14.29 24.06
CA PHE A 124 -8.74 13.58 23.23
C PHE A 124 -9.33 12.35 23.94
N LYS A 125 -9.56 12.48 25.23
CA LYS A 125 -10.06 11.40 26.08
C LYS A 125 -11.35 10.80 25.54
N MET A 126 -11.38 9.48 25.34
CA MET A 126 -12.50 8.70 24.80
C MET A 126 -12.95 9.08 23.38
N GLU A 127 -12.18 9.90 22.65
CA GLU A 127 -12.53 10.30 21.29
C GLU A 127 -11.91 9.40 20.23
N TYR A 128 -10.99 8.52 20.62
CA TYR A 128 -10.37 7.53 19.75
C TYR A 128 -10.06 6.23 20.47
N GLN A 129 -9.81 5.20 19.67
CA GLN A 129 -9.33 3.91 20.13
C GLN A 129 -8.30 3.37 19.13
N THR A 130 -7.16 2.88 19.61
CA THR A 130 -6.14 2.22 18.78
C THR A 130 -6.47 0.74 18.62
N PHE A 131 -6.03 0.13 17.51
CA PHE A 131 -6.14 -1.34 17.37
C PHE A 131 -5.31 -2.06 18.43
N TYR A 132 -4.15 -1.50 18.82
CA TYR A 132 -3.33 -2.05 19.90
C TYR A 132 -4.12 -2.20 21.18
N HIS A 133 -4.67 -1.09 21.72
CA HIS A 133 -5.41 -1.12 22.99
C HIS A 133 -6.73 -1.92 22.91
N LEU A 134 -7.35 -1.95 21.71
CA LEU A 134 -8.53 -2.79 21.51
C LEU A 134 -8.18 -4.27 21.57
N PHE A 135 -7.06 -4.65 20.96
CA PHE A 135 -6.56 -6.04 20.94
C PHE A 135 -6.12 -6.48 22.34
N GLU A 136 -5.39 -5.63 23.09
CA GLU A 136 -4.98 -5.92 24.47
C GLU A 136 -6.18 -6.15 25.40
N ARG A 137 -7.28 -5.45 25.17
CA ARG A 137 -8.48 -5.56 26.00
C ARG A 137 -9.41 -6.71 25.61
N GLU A 138 -9.57 -6.98 24.33
CA GLU A 138 -10.61 -7.86 23.77
C GLU A 138 -10.07 -8.93 22.80
N GLY A 139 -8.77 -8.98 22.60
CA GLY A 139 -8.14 -9.88 21.62
C GLY A 139 -8.60 -9.62 20.18
N SER A 140 -8.53 -10.66 19.36
CA SER A 140 -8.98 -10.61 17.96
C SER A 140 -10.46 -10.25 17.81
N ASP A 141 -11.31 -10.61 18.79
CA ASP A 141 -12.75 -10.35 18.74
C ASP A 141 -13.07 -8.84 18.71
N GLY A 142 -12.29 -8.03 19.43
CA GLY A 142 -12.41 -6.58 19.42
C GLY A 142 -12.23 -6.00 18.03
N ILE A 143 -11.15 -6.37 17.35
CA ILE A 143 -10.87 -5.94 15.98
C ILE A 143 -11.90 -6.52 15.00
N SER A 144 -12.26 -7.80 15.14
CA SER A 144 -13.29 -8.46 14.30
C SER A 144 -14.61 -7.70 14.35
N ARG A 145 -15.04 -7.28 15.53
CA ARG A 145 -16.30 -6.54 15.74
C ARG A 145 -16.34 -5.20 15.00
N VAL A 146 -15.23 -4.48 14.94
CA VAL A 146 -15.18 -3.14 14.31
C VAL A 146 -14.84 -3.20 12.82
N THR A 147 -14.18 -4.28 12.37
CA THR A 147 -13.73 -4.42 10.98
C THR A 147 -14.62 -5.34 10.15
N GLY A 148 -15.19 -6.38 10.75
CA GLY A 148 -15.84 -7.51 10.09
C GLY A 148 -14.86 -8.60 9.65
N LEU A 149 -13.59 -8.52 10.01
CA LEU A 149 -12.57 -9.52 9.73
C LEU A 149 -12.79 -10.79 10.55
N LEU A 150 -12.34 -11.92 10.04
CA LEU A 150 -12.26 -13.17 10.83
C LEU A 150 -11.17 -13.03 11.91
N ALA A 151 -11.23 -13.83 12.97
CA ALA A 151 -10.30 -13.74 14.11
C ALA A 151 -8.82 -13.80 13.66
N HIS A 152 -8.43 -14.77 12.84
CA HIS A 152 -7.06 -14.89 12.35
C HIS A 152 -6.63 -13.69 11.44
N GLN A 153 -7.57 -13.10 10.69
CA GLN A 153 -7.30 -11.89 9.92
C GLN A 153 -7.12 -10.67 10.82
N SER A 154 -7.90 -10.59 11.91
CA SER A 154 -7.77 -9.54 12.92
C SER A 154 -6.44 -9.61 13.66
N GLU A 155 -5.96 -10.82 13.98
CA GLU A 155 -4.61 -11.03 14.51
C GLU A 155 -3.54 -10.53 13.54
N SER A 156 -3.65 -10.89 12.25
CA SER A 156 -2.71 -10.43 11.24
C SER A 156 -2.75 -8.92 11.06
N ALA A 157 -3.93 -8.31 11.03
CA ALA A 157 -4.10 -6.86 10.91
C ALA A 157 -3.57 -6.08 12.12
N ASN A 158 -3.49 -6.73 13.30
CA ASN A 158 -2.88 -6.13 14.49
C ASN A 158 -1.35 -6.28 14.56
N LYS A 159 -0.72 -7.14 13.76
CA LYS A 159 0.74 -7.31 13.70
C LYS A 159 1.42 -6.19 12.92
N ARG A 160 1.23 -4.95 13.40
CA ARG A 160 1.84 -3.75 12.81
C ARG A 160 3.22 -3.53 13.40
N GLU A 161 4.13 -3.07 12.56
CA GLU A 161 5.51 -2.78 12.93
C GLU A 161 5.82 -1.28 12.90
N PHE A 162 5.21 -0.54 11.97
CA PHE A 162 5.56 0.85 11.64
C PHE A 162 4.37 1.79 11.57
N SER A 163 3.21 1.34 12.02
CA SER A 163 1.99 2.13 12.01
C SER A 163 1.05 1.75 13.13
N GLU A 164 0.05 2.61 13.38
CA GLU A 164 -1.08 2.28 14.22
C GLU A 164 -2.39 2.60 13.51
N THR A 165 -3.41 1.80 13.75
CA THR A 165 -4.77 2.03 13.23
C THR A 165 -5.65 2.60 14.32
N ILE A 166 -6.30 3.72 14.01
CA ILE A 166 -7.17 4.43 14.95
C ILE A 166 -8.61 4.39 14.49
N ILE A 167 -9.48 4.01 15.39
CA ILE A 167 -10.92 4.15 15.31
C ILE A 167 -11.26 5.52 15.88
N TRP A 168 -11.83 6.41 15.07
CA TRP A 168 -12.28 7.70 15.52
C TRP A 168 -13.72 7.62 16.05
N LEU A 169 -13.99 8.20 17.23
CA LEU A 169 -15.25 8.05 17.96
C LEU A 169 -15.96 9.39 18.21
N SER A 170 -15.47 10.49 17.66
CA SER A 170 -16.00 11.83 17.90
C SER A 170 -16.32 12.56 16.59
N THR A 171 -16.51 13.87 16.63
CA THR A 171 -16.87 14.71 15.48
C THR A 171 -15.72 14.88 14.49
N ASP A 172 -16.03 15.24 13.25
CA ASP A 172 -15.01 15.51 12.21
C ASP A 172 -14.13 16.72 12.56
N SER A 173 -14.66 17.73 13.24
CA SER A 173 -13.88 18.88 13.71
C SER A 173 -12.81 18.44 14.71
N ARG A 174 -13.17 17.62 15.69
CA ARG A 174 -12.23 17.07 16.67
C ARG A 174 -11.22 16.13 16.03
N LYS A 175 -11.65 15.36 15.01
CA LYS A 175 -10.75 14.52 14.22
C LYS A 175 -9.66 15.35 13.54
N GLN A 176 -10.03 16.48 12.94
CA GLN A 176 -9.07 17.35 12.29
C GLN A 176 -8.05 17.93 13.28
N GLU A 177 -8.50 18.35 14.46
CA GLU A 177 -7.61 18.83 15.55
C GLU A 177 -6.66 17.73 16.03
N PHE A 178 -7.15 16.48 16.16
CA PHE A 178 -6.32 15.32 16.51
C PHE A 178 -5.25 15.06 15.44
N ILE A 179 -5.63 15.06 14.16
CA ILE A 179 -4.70 14.89 13.03
C ILE A 179 -3.62 15.99 13.06
N GLU A 180 -4.00 17.24 13.23
CA GLU A 180 -3.06 18.37 13.31
C GLU A 180 -2.10 18.23 14.51
N THR A 181 -2.63 17.78 15.65
CA THR A 181 -1.83 17.52 16.86
C THR A 181 -0.78 16.43 16.60
N LEU A 182 -1.17 15.29 16.02
CA LEU A 182 -0.22 14.22 15.69
C LEU A 182 0.80 14.65 14.63
N ASN A 183 0.36 15.39 13.61
CA ASN A 183 1.26 15.93 12.59
C ASN A 183 2.30 16.89 13.20
N SER A 184 1.92 17.72 14.18
CA SER A 184 2.85 18.62 14.88
C SER A 184 3.90 17.87 15.70
N LYS A 185 3.62 16.63 16.08
CA LYS A 185 4.52 15.72 16.80
C LYS A 185 5.39 14.85 15.87
N GLY A 186 5.34 15.09 14.57
CA GLY A 186 6.15 14.38 13.58
C GLY A 186 5.55 13.07 13.06
N LEU A 187 4.28 12.79 13.35
CA LEU A 187 3.56 11.69 12.75
C LEU A 187 2.80 12.13 11.48
N SER A 188 2.45 11.18 10.64
CA SER A 188 1.58 11.38 9.48
C SER A 188 0.30 10.58 9.69
N VAL A 189 -0.85 11.21 9.44
CA VAL A 189 -2.14 10.57 9.57
C VAL A 189 -2.85 10.57 8.23
N GLU A 190 -3.20 9.40 7.74
CA GLU A 190 -3.97 9.20 6.51
C GLU A 190 -5.31 8.53 6.83
N GLN A 191 -6.37 8.99 6.20
CA GLN A 191 -7.66 8.33 6.31
C GLN A 191 -7.79 7.29 5.20
N GLY A 192 -7.90 6.01 5.60
CA GLY A 192 -8.21 4.90 4.73
C GLY A 192 -9.57 4.31 5.08
N GLY A 193 -10.59 4.54 4.23
CA GLY A 193 -11.94 4.07 4.51
C GLY A 193 -12.46 4.60 5.86
N ARG A 194 -12.75 3.69 6.82
CA ARG A 194 -13.34 4.01 8.13
C ARG A 194 -12.32 4.38 9.20
N PHE A 195 -11.04 4.08 8.98
CA PHE A 195 -10.01 4.18 10.00
C PHE A 195 -8.97 5.24 9.62
N LEU A 196 -8.28 5.75 10.65
CA LEU A 196 -7.07 6.54 10.46
C LEU A 196 -5.86 5.62 10.56
N SER A 197 -4.94 5.75 9.64
CA SER A 197 -3.63 5.12 9.70
C SER A 197 -2.60 6.14 10.12
N VAL A 198 -1.91 5.87 11.21
CA VAL A 198 -0.86 6.74 11.77
C VAL A 198 0.48 6.09 11.52
N THR A 199 1.38 6.82 10.86
CA THR A 199 2.76 6.39 10.56
C THR A 199 3.73 7.50 10.96
N GLY A 200 5.03 7.27 10.80
CA GLY A 200 6.00 8.36 10.72
C GLY A 200 5.87 9.13 9.39
N HIS A 201 6.96 9.68 8.89
CA HIS A 201 6.97 10.38 7.60
C HIS A 201 6.94 9.43 6.38
N ALA A 202 6.17 8.36 6.44
CA ALA A 202 6.00 7.40 5.35
C ALA A 202 4.85 7.81 4.43
N SER A 203 4.89 7.36 3.18
CA SER A 203 3.76 7.35 2.25
C SER A 203 4.02 6.37 1.12
N LYS A 204 2.97 5.83 0.51
CA LYS A 204 3.07 4.95 -0.66
C LYS A 204 3.91 5.57 -1.79
N GLY A 205 3.80 6.88 -2.02
CA GLY A 205 4.57 7.58 -3.04
C GLY A 205 6.07 7.67 -2.73
N ARG A 206 6.46 7.92 -1.47
CA ARG A 206 7.87 7.88 -1.06
C ARG A 206 8.47 6.50 -1.22
N ALA A 207 7.75 5.46 -0.82
CA ALA A 207 8.17 4.08 -0.97
C ALA A 207 8.30 3.69 -2.45
N LEU A 208 7.33 4.06 -3.31
CA LEU A 208 7.40 3.90 -4.75
C LEU A 208 8.69 4.54 -5.32
N LYS A 209 8.91 5.82 -5.04
CA LYS A 209 10.09 6.54 -5.54
C LYS A 209 11.39 5.89 -5.10
N TYR A 210 11.47 5.49 -3.83
CA TYR A 210 12.68 4.85 -3.30
C TYR A 210 12.94 3.50 -3.98
N LEU A 211 11.93 2.63 -4.05
CA LEU A 211 12.07 1.30 -4.65
C LEU A 211 12.35 1.38 -6.17
N THR A 212 11.73 2.32 -6.89
CA THR A 212 12.05 2.59 -8.30
C THR A 212 13.52 2.94 -8.49
N ASN A 213 14.11 3.73 -7.60
CA ASN A 213 15.54 4.05 -7.66
C ASN A 213 16.42 2.81 -7.40
N ILE A 214 16.02 1.91 -6.51
CA ILE A 214 16.72 0.62 -6.32
C ILE A 214 16.68 -0.20 -7.62
N PHE A 215 15.52 -0.33 -8.26
CA PHE A 215 15.41 -1.02 -9.55
C PHE A 215 16.31 -0.41 -10.63
N LYS A 216 16.37 0.93 -10.75
CA LYS A 216 17.28 1.61 -11.69
C LYS A 216 18.73 1.25 -11.46
N GLN A 217 19.18 1.26 -10.19
CA GLN A 217 20.55 0.93 -9.82
C GLN A 217 20.91 -0.53 -10.11
N GLN A 218 19.96 -1.46 -9.90
CA GLN A 218 20.20 -2.91 -10.11
C GLN A 218 20.32 -3.30 -11.58
N HIS A 219 19.58 -2.64 -12.45
CA HIS A 219 19.52 -2.99 -13.87
C HIS A 219 20.40 -2.09 -14.74
N ASP A 220 21.12 -1.15 -14.14
CA ASP A 220 21.91 -0.12 -14.85
C ASP A 220 21.09 0.58 -15.96
N VAL A 221 19.83 0.87 -15.65
CA VAL A 221 18.91 1.52 -16.58
C VAL A 221 18.62 2.94 -16.16
N ASN A 222 18.69 3.87 -17.11
CA ASN A 222 18.36 5.27 -16.85
C ASN A 222 16.84 5.52 -16.82
N LEU A 223 16.06 4.68 -17.51
CA LEU A 223 14.63 4.83 -17.61
C LEU A 223 13.90 3.68 -16.90
N CYS A 224 12.97 4.06 -16.05
CA CYS A 224 12.06 3.15 -15.39
C CYS A 224 10.67 3.74 -15.50
N GLU A 225 9.78 3.06 -16.21
CA GLU A 225 8.39 3.48 -16.35
C GLU A 225 7.54 2.89 -15.24
N THR A 226 6.83 3.73 -14.54
CA THR A 226 6.01 3.34 -13.39
C THR A 226 4.53 3.56 -13.66
N LEU A 227 3.73 2.53 -13.39
CA LEU A 227 2.28 2.61 -13.31
C LEU A 227 1.87 2.49 -11.85
N ALA A 228 1.19 3.50 -11.29
CA ALA A 228 0.54 3.41 -10.00
C ALA A 228 -0.95 3.17 -10.16
N ILE A 229 -1.52 2.24 -9.36
CA ILE A 229 -2.93 1.87 -9.39
C ILE A 229 -3.49 1.95 -7.97
N GLY A 230 -4.57 2.70 -7.80
CA GLY A 230 -5.24 2.85 -6.50
C GLY A 230 -6.65 3.40 -6.64
N ASP A 231 -7.41 3.40 -5.55
CA ASP A 231 -8.81 3.85 -5.54
C ASP A 231 -9.09 4.94 -4.49
N ALA A 232 -8.27 5.05 -3.44
CA ALA A 232 -8.54 5.81 -2.23
C ALA A 232 -7.56 6.97 -1.96
N ALA A 233 -7.84 7.74 -0.91
CA ALA A 233 -7.05 8.92 -0.55
C ALA A 233 -5.60 8.60 -0.15
N ASN A 234 -5.35 7.45 0.50
CA ASN A 234 -4.01 6.97 0.87
C ASN A 234 -3.16 6.57 -0.35
N ASP A 235 -3.76 6.40 -1.54
CA ASP A 235 -3.03 6.14 -2.78
C ASP A 235 -2.54 7.40 -3.48
N LYS A 236 -3.09 8.55 -3.07
CA LYS A 236 -2.82 9.84 -3.73
C LYS A 236 -1.34 10.08 -3.94
N SER A 237 -0.53 9.82 -2.92
CA SER A 237 0.92 10.09 -2.98
C SER A 237 1.64 9.26 -4.05
N MET A 238 1.26 7.99 -4.29
CA MET A 238 1.86 7.18 -5.36
C MET A 238 1.29 7.53 -6.73
N LEU A 239 -0.01 7.85 -6.81
CA LEU A 239 -0.67 8.28 -8.05
C LEU A 239 -0.13 9.62 -8.56
N GLU A 240 0.33 10.51 -7.67
CA GLU A 240 0.97 11.79 -8.05
C GLU A 240 2.40 11.62 -8.57
N ILE A 241 3.12 10.60 -8.11
CA ILE A 241 4.58 10.45 -8.36
C ILE A 241 4.88 9.53 -9.55
N ALA A 242 4.07 8.51 -9.77
CA ALA A 242 4.27 7.57 -10.88
C ALA A 242 4.16 8.25 -12.25
N ASP A 243 4.82 7.71 -13.28
CA ASP A 243 4.73 8.24 -14.65
C ASP A 243 3.30 8.16 -15.16
N THR A 244 2.61 7.05 -14.89
CA THR A 244 1.18 6.86 -15.21
C THR A 244 0.39 6.51 -13.96
N ALA A 245 -0.79 7.10 -13.81
CA ALA A 245 -1.74 6.84 -12.74
C ALA A 245 -3.04 6.24 -13.28
N LEU A 246 -3.43 5.07 -12.73
CA LEU A 246 -4.72 4.45 -12.98
C LEU A 246 -5.56 4.52 -11.70
N ILE A 247 -6.61 5.33 -11.71
CA ILE A 247 -7.55 5.43 -10.60
C ILE A 247 -8.69 4.45 -10.84
N ILE A 248 -8.83 3.47 -9.97
CA ILE A 248 -9.99 2.55 -9.96
C ILE A 248 -11.15 3.23 -9.22
N ARG A 249 -12.33 3.26 -9.83
CA ARG A 249 -13.51 3.80 -9.15
C ARG A 249 -13.96 2.89 -8.02
N SER A 250 -14.36 3.50 -6.91
CA SER A 250 -14.98 2.84 -5.76
C SER A 250 -16.48 3.15 -5.71
N ARG A 251 -17.27 2.25 -5.10
CA ARG A 251 -18.67 2.53 -4.71
C ARG A 251 -18.78 3.25 -3.37
N HIS A 252 -17.70 3.26 -2.61
CA HIS A 252 -17.68 3.67 -1.20
C HIS A 252 -17.18 5.11 -1.02
N HIS A 253 -16.43 5.62 -1.99
CA HIS A 253 -15.86 6.97 -1.93
C HIS A 253 -15.59 7.54 -3.32
N MET A 254 -15.42 8.86 -3.38
CA MET A 254 -15.03 9.55 -4.61
C MET A 254 -13.57 9.27 -4.95
N PRO A 255 -13.19 9.28 -6.23
CA PRO A 255 -11.80 9.19 -6.66
C PRO A 255 -10.93 10.27 -5.99
N PRO A 256 -9.68 9.95 -5.64
CA PRO A 256 -8.76 10.93 -5.07
C PRO A 256 -8.50 12.08 -6.06
N LYS A 257 -8.57 13.31 -5.58
CA LYS A 257 -8.26 14.50 -6.38
C LYS A 257 -6.74 14.66 -6.46
N LEU A 258 -6.18 14.48 -7.65
CA LEU A 258 -4.77 14.67 -7.93
C LEU A 258 -4.50 16.14 -8.33
N LYS A 259 -3.26 16.58 -8.12
CA LYS A 259 -2.77 17.88 -8.57
C LYS A 259 -2.28 17.82 -10.02
N ARG A 260 -1.70 16.68 -10.43
CA ARG A 260 -1.28 16.44 -11.81
C ARG A 260 -2.49 16.38 -12.75
N THR A 261 -2.31 16.72 -14.02
CA THR A 261 -3.35 16.73 -15.04
C THR A 261 -3.07 15.75 -16.19
N ASP A 262 -1.85 15.29 -16.31
CA ASP A 262 -1.36 14.39 -17.36
C ASP A 262 -1.05 12.98 -16.83
N GLY A 263 -1.02 11.99 -17.72
CA GLY A 263 -0.75 10.61 -17.37
C GLY A 263 -1.76 9.97 -16.42
N ILE A 264 -3.00 10.45 -16.37
CA ILE A 264 -4.07 9.96 -15.50
C ILE A 264 -5.12 9.22 -16.33
N SER A 265 -5.49 8.06 -15.86
CA SER A 265 -6.65 7.30 -16.34
C SER A 265 -7.59 6.99 -15.19
N ILE A 266 -8.87 7.27 -15.35
CA ILE A 266 -9.90 6.93 -14.37
C ILE A 266 -10.77 5.83 -14.96
N SER A 267 -10.89 4.72 -14.26
CA SER A 267 -11.70 3.59 -14.71
C SER A 267 -13.19 3.94 -14.78
N LYS A 268 -13.92 3.35 -15.73
CA LYS A 268 -15.38 3.52 -15.82
C LYS A 268 -16.13 2.60 -14.85
N GLU A 269 -15.54 1.49 -14.49
CA GLU A 269 -16.07 0.45 -13.61
C GLU A 269 -15.15 0.24 -12.41
N ILE A 270 -15.52 -0.66 -11.52
CA ILE A 270 -14.85 -0.95 -10.23
C ILE A 270 -14.06 -2.26 -10.27
N GLY A 271 -13.11 -2.40 -9.34
CA GLY A 271 -12.48 -3.66 -8.95
C GLY A 271 -11.51 -4.28 -9.96
N PRO A 272 -11.17 -5.55 -9.79
CA PRO A 272 -10.03 -6.20 -10.46
C PRO A 272 -10.19 -6.34 -11.98
N LYS A 273 -11.42 -6.38 -12.52
CA LYS A 273 -11.62 -6.36 -13.98
C LYS A 273 -11.08 -5.09 -14.62
N ARG A 274 -11.16 -3.98 -13.90
CA ARG A 274 -10.64 -2.70 -14.37
C ARG A 274 -9.15 -2.55 -14.17
N TRP A 275 -8.62 -3.17 -13.14
CA TRP A 275 -7.20 -3.35 -12.99
C TRP A 275 -6.63 -4.02 -14.25
N VAL A 276 -7.23 -5.16 -14.67
CA VAL A 276 -6.82 -5.89 -15.88
C VAL A 276 -6.88 -5.03 -17.13
N SER A 277 -8.02 -4.40 -17.41
CA SER A 277 -8.17 -3.58 -18.63
C SER A 277 -7.26 -2.36 -18.64
N GLY A 278 -7.03 -1.73 -17.50
CA GLY A 278 -6.16 -0.58 -17.36
C GLY A 278 -4.69 -0.93 -17.56
N VAL A 279 -4.21 -2.01 -16.94
CA VAL A 279 -2.85 -2.53 -17.14
C VAL A 279 -2.65 -2.94 -18.60
N THR A 280 -3.61 -3.65 -19.19
CA THR A 280 -3.53 -4.05 -20.61
C THR A 280 -3.42 -2.84 -21.53
N SER A 281 -4.22 -1.79 -21.29
CA SER A 281 -4.13 -0.56 -22.07
C SER A 281 -2.79 0.16 -21.89
N TRP A 282 -2.25 0.19 -20.67
CA TRP A 282 -0.94 0.77 -20.41
C TRP A 282 0.17 0.02 -21.14
N LEU A 283 0.11 -1.31 -21.18
CA LEU A 283 1.08 -2.13 -21.92
C LEU A 283 1.02 -1.94 -23.44
N GLN A 284 -0.13 -1.55 -24.00
CA GLN A 284 -0.35 -1.36 -25.44
C GLN A 284 0.04 0.03 -25.94
N ASN A 285 0.20 1.02 -25.06
CA ASN A 285 0.55 2.39 -25.43
C ASN A 285 2.04 2.59 -25.73
N PHE A 286 2.75 1.50 -25.93
CA PHE A 286 4.16 1.39 -26.28
C PHE A 286 4.31 0.35 -27.39
#